data_f4b6ab7e46509a185273524129dcedf1
#
_entry.id   f4b6ab7e46509a185273524129dcedf1
#
_cell.length_a   1.000
_cell.length_b   1.000
_cell.length_c   1.000
_cell.angle_alpha   90.00
_cell.angle_beta   90.00
_cell.angle_gamma   90.00
#
_symmetry.space_group_name_H-M   'P 1'
#
loop_
_entity.id
_entity.type
_entity.pdbx_description
1 polymer ?
#
loop_
_entity_poly.entity_id
_entity_poly.type
_entity_poly.pdbx_seq_one_letter_code
_entity_poly.pdbx_strand_id
1 'polypeptide(L)'
;MPTKYAQLAASLRSAIAAGDYRTTNRLPTEQQLMEIYHVSRQTVRSALEILTREGLIARRQGSGTVILEQKEPVTSGNNTVAIVISFANTYIFPSLLMECQQTLLENGFSALVYGTDNQFEKERKILTQLLEHPVQGLIIEGTKSALPNPNLDLYEKLRATGMPIVFIYSCYPELSLPVLRDDDETGGYLATRHLLEKGHTRIGGIFKLDDRQGALRYSGMMQALRERNLLSREEAVFWYDTNQRLTLVEQGDTSWLEFFAGKLRETCTAVVCYNDEIASRLLEILLNQGVKVPRDFAIISFDNSHYSSLGPVGMTSLAPDPGMLGALSAQAILSRIRGEPVSGQKLPWKLVQRKST
;
A
#
# COMPACT_ATOMS: atom_id res chain seq x y z
N MET A 1 31.25 14.46 11.54
CA MET A 1 32.11 13.38 11.01
C MET A 1 31.68 12.06 11.62
N PRO A 2 31.60 10.96 10.90
CA PRO A 2 31.29 9.66 11.48
C PRO A 2 32.36 9.26 12.50
N THR A 3 31.93 8.59 13.57
CA THR A 3 32.84 8.14 14.63
C THR A 3 33.77 7.04 14.13
N LYS A 4 34.97 6.89 14.76
CA LYS A 4 35.97 5.88 14.34
C LYS A 4 35.41 4.46 14.30
N TYR A 5 34.52 4.11 15.24
CA TYR A 5 33.90 2.79 15.24
C TYR A 5 32.87 2.60 14.12
N ALA A 6 32.15 3.65 13.71
CA ALA A 6 31.23 3.60 12.57
C ALA A 6 31.97 3.44 11.23
N GLN A 7 33.13 4.11 11.11
CA GLN A 7 34.01 3.95 9.93
C GLN A 7 34.56 2.51 9.85
N LEU A 8 35.02 1.95 10.98
CA LEU A 8 35.51 0.58 11.03
C LEU A 8 34.38 -0.42 10.71
N ALA A 9 33.18 -0.22 11.23
CA ALA A 9 32.04 -1.08 10.90
C ALA A 9 31.71 -1.04 9.40
N ALA A 10 31.76 0.15 8.78
CA ALA A 10 31.55 0.31 7.34
C ALA A 10 32.64 -0.42 6.52
N SER A 11 33.92 -0.29 6.89
CA SER A 11 35.00 -0.98 6.21
C SER A 11 34.91 -2.51 6.30
N LEU A 12 34.59 -3.02 7.50
CA LEU A 12 34.39 -4.47 7.71
C LEU A 12 33.17 -4.99 6.95
N ARG A 13 32.09 -4.23 6.90
CA ARG A 13 30.90 -4.57 6.10
C ARG A 13 31.22 -4.67 4.62
N SER A 14 31.99 -3.73 4.08
CA SER A 14 32.43 -3.75 2.69
C SER A 14 33.33 -4.94 2.39
N ALA A 15 34.26 -5.28 3.29
CA ALA A 15 35.16 -6.44 3.15
C ALA A 15 34.39 -7.77 3.23
N ILE A 16 33.38 -7.88 4.12
CA ILE A 16 32.49 -9.05 4.18
C ILE A 16 31.71 -9.19 2.86
N ALA A 17 31.13 -8.09 2.35
CA ALA A 17 30.38 -8.08 1.09
C ALA A 17 31.28 -8.40 -0.12
N ALA A 18 32.53 -7.94 -0.14
CA ALA A 18 33.53 -8.26 -1.18
C ALA A 18 33.99 -9.73 -1.12
N GLY A 19 33.71 -10.44 -0.04
CA GLY A 19 34.08 -11.84 0.11
C GLY A 19 35.52 -12.09 0.60
N ASP A 20 36.17 -11.07 1.16
CA ASP A 20 37.57 -11.15 1.62
C ASP A 20 37.79 -12.24 2.68
N TYR A 21 36.73 -12.68 3.34
CA TYR A 21 36.77 -13.69 4.41
C TYR A 21 36.04 -14.99 4.05
N ARG A 22 35.70 -15.23 2.76
CA ARG A 22 34.97 -16.46 2.32
C ARG A 22 35.67 -17.74 2.66
N THR A 23 37.01 -17.78 2.61
CA THR A 23 37.81 -18.98 2.86
C THR A 23 37.82 -19.42 4.33
N THR A 24 37.74 -18.47 5.26
CA THR A 24 37.81 -18.75 6.70
C THR A 24 36.44 -18.69 7.37
N ASN A 25 35.48 -18.02 6.75
CA ASN A 25 34.18 -17.65 7.30
C ASN A 25 34.24 -16.99 8.69
N ARG A 26 35.37 -16.30 8.98
CA ARG A 26 35.67 -15.67 10.26
C ARG A 26 36.36 -14.33 10.06
N LEU A 27 35.98 -13.36 10.87
CA LEU A 27 36.74 -12.11 10.98
C LEU A 27 38.06 -12.34 11.74
N PRO A 28 39.07 -11.50 11.47
CA PRO A 28 40.29 -11.45 12.30
C PRO A 28 39.93 -11.21 13.76
N THR A 29 40.81 -11.65 14.65
CA THR A 29 40.66 -11.42 16.10
C THR A 29 40.62 -9.94 16.47
N GLU A 30 40.05 -9.58 17.62
CA GLU A 30 40.05 -8.17 18.08
C GLU A 30 41.45 -7.56 18.04
N GLN A 31 42.48 -8.34 18.40
CA GLN A 31 43.88 -7.87 18.39
C GLN A 31 44.38 -7.62 16.97
N GLN A 32 44.12 -8.53 16.03
CA GLN A 32 44.49 -8.35 14.62
C GLN A 32 43.74 -7.16 13.98
N LEU A 33 42.45 -6.96 14.32
CA LEU A 33 41.70 -5.80 13.85
C LEU A 33 42.26 -4.48 14.39
N MET A 34 42.72 -4.46 15.65
CA MET A 34 43.41 -3.30 16.21
C MET A 34 44.70 -2.98 15.44
N GLU A 35 45.48 -3.96 15.07
CA GLU A 35 46.74 -3.83 14.32
C GLU A 35 46.48 -3.38 12.86
N ILE A 36 45.50 -4.02 12.18
CA ILE A 36 45.17 -3.72 10.77
C ILE A 36 44.62 -2.30 10.59
N TYR A 37 43.74 -1.89 11.49
CA TYR A 37 43.03 -0.61 11.36
C TYR A 37 43.56 0.50 12.26
N HIS A 38 44.61 0.24 13.04
CA HIS A 38 45.25 1.20 13.96
C HIS A 38 44.27 1.89 14.91
N VAL A 39 43.38 1.12 15.51
CA VAL A 39 42.31 1.61 16.42
C VAL A 39 42.36 0.96 17.79
N SER A 40 41.72 1.59 18.79
CA SER A 40 41.65 1.04 20.15
C SER A 40 40.74 -0.19 20.21
N ARG A 41 40.98 -1.04 21.22
CA ARG A 41 40.15 -2.22 21.51
C ARG A 41 38.67 -1.87 21.69
N GLN A 42 38.37 -0.72 22.31
CA GLN A 42 37.01 -0.25 22.50
C GLN A 42 36.34 0.09 21.14
N THR A 43 37.09 0.71 20.22
CA THR A 43 36.61 1.01 18.87
C THR A 43 36.27 -0.27 18.09
N VAL A 44 37.13 -1.31 18.19
CA VAL A 44 36.87 -2.60 17.57
C VAL A 44 35.62 -3.25 18.13
N ARG A 45 35.46 -3.28 19.47
CA ARG A 45 34.29 -3.86 20.11
C ARG A 45 32.99 -3.19 19.71
N SER A 46 32.96 -1.85 19.70
CA SER A 46 31.78 -1.08 19.28
C SER A 46 31.45 -1.31 17.80
N ALA A 47 32.46 -1.45 16.93
CA ALA A 47 32.23 -1.78 15.53
C ALA A 47 31.66 -3.21 15.37
N LEU A 48 32.21 -4.18 16.09
CA LEU A 48 31.70 -5.57 16.06
C LEU A 48 30.29 -5.68 16.65
N GLU A 49 29.93 -4.86 17.66
CA GLU A 49 28.56 -4.80 18.20
C GLU A 49 27.56 -4.30 17.15
N ILE A 50 27.93 -3.30 16.34
CA ILE A 50 27.12 -2.84 15.22
C ILE A 50 26.87 -3.99 14.23
N LEU A 51 27.93 -4.67 13.77
CA LEU A 51 27.81 -5.76 12.81
C LEU A 51 27.04 -6.97 13.38
N THR A 52 27.14 -7.22 14.70
CA THR A 52 26.33 -8.25 15.38
C THR A 52 24.84 -7.88 15.40
N ARG A 53 24.52 -6.61 15.68
CA ARG A 53 23.15 -6.08 15.66
C ARG A 53 22.55 -6.10 14.25
N GLU A 54 23.38 -5.91 13.23
CA GLU A 54 23.02 -6.01 11.82
C GLU A 54 22.86 -7.47 11.34
N GLY A 55 23.19 -8.46 12.19
CA GLY A 55 23.09 -9.88 11.83
C GLY A 55 24.17 -10.36 10.86
N LEU A 56 25.25 -9.60 10.68
CA LEU A 56 26.35 -9.94 9.79
C LEU A 56 27.34 -10.92 10.39
N ILE A 57 27.49 -10.89 11.71
CA ILE A 57 28.43 -11.72 12.47
C ILE A 57 27.81 -12.25 13.76
N ALA A 58 28.34 -13.37 14.26
CA ALA A 58 28.03 -13.90 15.60
C ALA A 58 29.32 -14.22 16.36
N ARG A 59 29.34 -13.92 17.66
CA ARG A 59 30.43 -14.32 18.57
C ARG A 59 30.15 -15.73 19.09
N ARG A 60 31.07 -16.67 18.85
CA ARG A 60 30.98 -18.04 19.41
C ARG A 60 32.15 -18.26 20.35
N GLN A 61 31.86 -18.68 21.58
CA GLN A 61 32.87 -18.98 22.58
C GLN A 61 33.80 -20.08 22.06
N GLY A 62 35.11 -19.84 22.08
CA GLY A 62 36.14 -20.76 21.55
C GLY A 62 36.32 -20.75 20.04
N SER A 63 35.43 -20.13 19.27
CA SER A 63 35.49 -20.10 17.79
C SER A 63 35.70 -18.72 17.18
N GLY A 64 35.79 -17.68 18.00
CA GLY A 64 35.99 -16.30 17.55
C GLY A 64 34.71 -15.64 16.98
N THR A 65 34.90 -14.66 16.10
CA THR A 65 33.82 -13.95 15.42
C THR A 65 33.57 -14.60 14.06
N VAL A 66 32.48 -15.31 13.97
CA VAL A 66 32.05 -16.01 12.74
C VAL A 66 31.18 -15.06 11.92
N ILE A 67 31.44 -15.00 10.62
CA ILE A 67 30.56 -14.32 9.68
C ILE A 67 29.34 -15.23 9.51
N LEU A 68 28.16 -14.67 9.79
CA LEU A 68 26.94 -15.38 9.48
C LEU A 68 26.82 -15.41 7.96
N GLU A 69 26.65 -16.60 7.39
CA GLU A 69 26.29 -16.70 6.00
C GLU A 69 25.09 -15.79 5.76
N GLN A 70 25.34 -14.64 5.13
CA GLN A 70 24.25 -14.02 4.40
C GLN A 70 23.88 -15.11 3.39
N LYS A 71 22.70 -15.72 3.55
CA LYS A 71 22.08 -16.41 2.42
C LYS A 71 22.19 -15.42 1.30
N GLU A 72 23.01 -15.72 0.30
CA GLU A 72 23.03 -14.93 -0.93
C GLU A 72 21.56 -14.70 -1.28
N PRO A 73 21.16 -13.47 -1.63
CA PRO A 73 19.79 -13.25 -2.08
C PRO A 73 19.55 -14.37 -3.08
N VAL A 74 18.54 -15.20 -2.83
CA VAL A 74 18.30 -16.44 -3.56
C VAL A 74 18.29 -16.07 -5.04
N THR A 75 19.44 -16.17 -5.69
CA THR A 75 19.59 -16.17 -7.13
C THR A 75 19.17 -17.56 -7.62
N SER A 76 17.97 -17.96 -7.22
CA SER A 76 17.24 -18.96 -8.00
C SER A 76 16.96 -18.25 -9.33
N GLY A 77 17.33 -18.85 -10.44
CA GLY A 77 17.19 -18.26 -11.78
C GLY A 77 15.74 -18.04 -12.23
N ASN A 78 14.91 -17.60 -11.35
CA ASN A 78 13.52 -17.30 -11.53
C ASN A 78 13.31 -15.81 -11.18
N ASN A 79 13.50 -14.96 -12.18
CA ASN A 79 13.22 -13.50 -12.09
C ASN A 79 11.73 -13.29 -11.85
N THR A 80 11.23 -13.56 -10.65
CA THR A 80 9.81 -13.49 -10.31
C THR A 80 9.58 -12.49 -9.19
N VAL A 81 8.60 -11.61 -9.40
CA VAL A 81 8.06 -10.69 -8.41
C VAL A 81 6.65 -11.13 -8.07
N ALA A 82 6.33 -11.27 -6.78
CA ALA A 82 4.96 -11.50 -6.35
C ALA A 82 4.20 -10.16 -6.28
N ILE A 83 2.96 -10.16 -6.77
CA ILE A 83 2.02 -9.04 -6.64
C ILE A 83 0.81 -9.54 -5.87
N VAL A 84 0.59 -8.99 -4.68
CA VAL A 84 -0.49 -9.38 -3.77
C VAL A 84 -1.44 -8.20 -3.62
N ILE A 85 -2.69 -8.37 -4.06
CA ILE A 85 -3.72 -7.32 -4.04
C ILE A 85 -5.06 -7.86 -3.53
N SER A 86 -5.98 -6.96 -3.20
CA SER A 86 -7.28 -7.36 -2.66
C SER A 86 -8.10 -8.16 -3.66
N PHE A 87 -8.33 -7.62 -4.87
CA PHE A 87 -9.28 -8.16 -5.84
C PHE A 87 -8.67 -8.24 -7.24
N ALA A 88 -7.87 -9.28 -7.52
CA ALA A 88 -7.07 -9.39 -8.73
C ALA A 88 -7.86 -9.31 -10.06
N ASN A 89 -9.12 -9.77 -10.07
CA ASN A 89 -9.88 -9.98 -11.30
C ASN A 89 -11.03 -8.98 -11.50
N THR A 90 -11.18 -7.99 -10.64
CA THR A 90 -12.33 -7.08 -10.68
C THR A 90 -11.91 -5.62 -10.56
N TYR A 91 -12.79 -4.74 -10.98
CA TYR A 91 -12.74 -3.31 -10.81
C TYR A 91 -11.52 -2.65 -11.52
N ILE A 92 -10.68 -1.91 -10.81
CA ILE A 92 -9.50 -1.20 -11.36
C ILE A 92 -8.23 -2.05 -11.37
N PHE A 93 -8.22 -3.16 -10.62
CA PHE A 93 -7.02 -3.96 -10.42
C PHE A 93 -6.47 -4.63 -11.69
N PRO A 94 -7.28 -5.12 -12.66
CA PRO A 94 -6.75 -5.68 -13.91
C PRO A 94 -5.85 -4.70 -14.69
N SER A 95 -6.23 -3.42 -14.75
CA SER A 95 -5.41 -2.39 -15.43
C SER A 95 -4.09 -2.16 -14.69
N LEU A 96 -4.14 -1.99 -13.37
CA LEU A 96 -2.94 -1.84 -12.53
C LEU A 96 -2.00 -3.04 -12.68
N LEU A 97 -2.55 -4.26 -12.65
CA LEU A 97 -1.76 -5.49 -12.81
C LEU A 97 -1.09 -5.55 -14.18
N MET A 98 -1.82 -5.23 -15.25
CA MET A 98 -1.29 -5.25 -16.61
C MET A 98 -0.10 -4.29 -16.76
N GLU A 99 -0.20 -3.07 -16.24
CA GLU A 99 0.87 -2.07 -16.26
C GLU A 99 2.10 -2.53 -15.46
N CYS A 100 1.86 -3.07 -14.26
CA CYS A 100 2.92 -3.61 -13.41
C CYS A 100 3.61 -4.81 -14.09
N GLN A 101 2.85 -5.75 -14.63
CA GLN A 101 3.36 -6.93 -15.34
C GLN A 101 4.17 -6.55 -16.57
N GLN A 102 3.69 -5.60 -17.36
CA GLN A 102 4.39 -5.12 -18.55
C GLN A 102 5.75 -4.51 -18.18
N THR A 103 5.77 -3.62 -17.17
CA THR A 103 7.03 -3.00 -16.70
C THR A 103 8.01 -4.04 -16.16
N LEU A 104 7.54 -5.05 -15.43
CA LEU A 104 8.37 -6.15 -14.95
C LEU A 104 8.92 -6.96 -16.12
N LEU A 105 8.09 -7.32 -17.10
CA LEU A 105 8.48 -8.11 -18.27
C LEU A 105 9.55 -7.41 -19.12
N GLU A 106 9.41 -6.11 -19.36
CA GLU A 106 10.38 -5.28 -20.08
C GLU A 106 11.75 -5.26 -19.39
N ASN A 107 11.80 -5.54 -18.07
CA ASN A 107 13.02 -5.65 -17.27
C ASN A 107 13.46 -7.11 -17.01
N GLY A 108 12.89 -8.09 -17.71
CA GLY A 108 13.27 -9.50 -17.62
C GLY A 108 12.71 -10.23 -16.40
N PHE A 109 11.64 -9.70 -15.77
CA PHE A 109 10.97 -10.32 -14.62
C PHE A 109 9.58 -10.84 -15.00
N SER A 110 9.18 -11.96 -14.39
CA SER A 110 7.82 -12.48 -14.42
C SER A 110 7.05 -12.03 -13.18
N ALA A 111 5.74 -11.88 -13.30
CA ALA A 111 4.86 -11.56 -12.18
C ALA A 111 4.06 -12.79 -11.73
N LEU A 112 4.00 -13.04 -10.42
CA LEU A 112 3.12 -14.01 -9.79
C LEU A 112 2.04 -13.27 -9.00
N VAL A 113 0.78 -13.39 -9.42
CA VAL A 113 -0.33 -12.58 -8.88
C VAL A 113 -1.16 -13.40 -7.91
N TYR A 114 -1.46 -12.81 -6.76
CA TYR A 114 -2.34 -13.36 -5.73
C TYR A 114 -3.43 -12.37 -5.34
N GLY A 115 -4.63 -12.89 -5.06
CA GLY A 115 -5.75 -12.13 -4.49
C GLY A 115 -5.99 -12.51 -3.03
N THR A 116 -6.10 -11.50 -2.15
CA THR A 116 -6.42 -11.73 -0.74
C THR A 116 -7.92 -11.66 -0.46
N ASP A 117 -8.75 -11.16 -1.39
CA ASP A 117 -10.15 -10.78 -1.17
C ASP A 117 -10.33 -9.91 0.08
N ASN A 118 -9.29 -9.14 0.40
CA ASN A 118 -9.18 -8.30 1.60
C ASN A 118 -9.39 -9.10 2.90
N GLN A 119 -8.87 -10.34 2.99
CA GLN A 119 -9.00 -11.26 4.12
C GLN A 119 -7.64 -11.62 4.71
N PHE A 120 -7.45 -11.40 6.01
CA PHE A 120 -6.20 -11.70 6.73
C PHE A 120 -5.75 -13.16 6.62
N GLU A 121 -6.68 -14.11 6.59
CA GLU A 121 -6.35 -15.52 6.46
C GLU A 121 -5.76 -15.86 5.08
N LYS A 122 -6.28 -15.24 4.02
CA LYS A 122 -5.73 -15.42 2.67
C LYS A 122 -4.36 -14.77 2.55
N GLU A 123 -4.20 -13.54 3.07
CA GLU A 123 -2.90 -12.88 3.15
C GLU A 123 -1.90 -13.77 3.89
N ARG A 124 -2.26 -14.33 5.06
CA ARG A 124 -1.40 -15.21 5.83
C ARG A 124 -0.92 -16.43 5.04
N LYS A 125 -1.83 -17.09 4.31
CA LYS A 125 -1.49 -18.24 3.46
C LYS A 125 -0.50 -17.85 2.36
N ILE A 126 -0.73 -16.72 1.70
CA ILE A 126 0.14 -16.21 0.63
C ILE A 126 1.52 -15.88 1.19
N LEU A 127 1.61 -15.11 2.29
CA LEU A 127 2.89 -14.75 2.90
C LEU A 127 3.67 -15.98 3.39
N THR A 128 2.98 -17.01 3.93
CA THR A 128 3.61 -18.28 4.32
C THR A 128 4.16 -19.00 3.09
N GLN A 129 3.40 -19.07 2.00
CA GLN A 129 3.88 -19.66 0.74
C GLN A 129 5.10 -18.92 0.18
N LEU A 130 5.15 -17.60 0.27
CA LEU A 130 6.31 -16.81 -0.16
C LEU A 130 7.55 -17.00 0.73
N LEU A 131 7.39 -17.41 1.98
CA LEU A 131 8.50 -17.83 2.85
C LEU A 131 9.04 -19.22 2.45
N GLU A 132 8.16 -20.14 2.05
CA GLU A 132 8.52 -21.50 1.61
C GLU A 132 9.07 -21.52 0.18
N HIS A 133 8.53 -20.66 -0.69
CA HIS A 133 8.91 -20.53 -2.10
C HIS A 133 9.29 -19.07 -2.40
N PRO A 134 10.52 -18.65 -2.05
CA PRO A 134 10.93 -17.27 -2.17
C PRO A 134 10.92 -16.75 -3.60
N VAL A 135 10.50 -15.48 -3.75
CA VAL A 135 10.58 -14.68 -4.97
C VAL A 135 11.58 -13.54 -4.80
N GLN A 136 11.95 -12.85 -5.87
CA GLN A 136 12.94 -11.76 -5.80
C GLN A 136 12.41 -10.46 -5.20
N GLY A 137 11.10 -10.26 -5.17
CA GLY A 137 10.48 -9.08 -4.56
C GLY A 137 8.99 -9.25 -4.40
N LEU A 138 8.41 -8.41 -3.54
CA LEU A 138 6.99 -8.40 -3.21
C LEU A 138 6.42 -7.00 -3.37
N ILE A 139 5.42 -6.86 -4.25
CA ILE A 139 4.52 -5.71 -4.31
C ILE A 139 3.23 -6.13 -3.62
N ILE A 140 2.76 -5.36 -2.64
CA ILE A 140 1.61 -5.77 -1.84
C ILE A 140 0.69 -4.61 -1.47
N GLU A 141 -0.61 -4.82 -1.60
CA GLU A 141 -1.65 -3.99 -1.01
C GLU A 141 -1.94 -4.47 0.41
N GLY A 142 -1.97 -3.55 1.38
CA GLY A 142 -2.27 -3.90 2.76
C GLY A 142 -3.72 -4.36 2.96
N THR A 143 -3.92 -5.61 3.35
CA THR A 143 -5.23 -6.21 3.65
C THR A 143 -5.86 -5.53 4.86
N LYS A 144 -7.12 -5.10 4.75
CA LYS A 144 -7.86 -4.39 5.81
C LYS A 144 -7.00 -3.34 6.50
N SER A 145 -6.39 -2.50 5.70
CA SER A 145 -5.27 -1.62 6.09
C SER A 145 -5.61 -0.56 7.15
N ALA A 146 -6.88 -0.38 7.47
CA ALA A 146 -7.33 0.47 8.59
C ALA A 146 -7.34 -0.27 9.94
N LEU A 147 -7.16 -1.58 9.96
CA LEU A 147 -7.20 -2.42 11.15
C LEU A 147 -5.80 -2.94 11.52
N PRO A 148 -5.53 -3.25 12.81
CA PRO A 148 -4.32 -3.95 13.19
C PRO A 148 -4.18 -5.28 12.45
N ASN A 149 -3.00 -5.53 11.84
CA ASN A 149 -2.80 -6.75 11.05
C ASN A 149 -2.22 -7.89 11.92
N PRO A 150 -2.89 -9.05 11.98
CA PRO A 150 -2.40 -10.21 12.74
C PRO A 150 -1.21 -10.93 12.09
N ASN A 151 -0.81 -10.54 10.87
CA ASN A 151 0.25 -11.18 10.08
C ASN A 151 1.58 -10.42 10.09
N LEU A 152 1.76 -9.43 10.96
CA LEU A 152 3.00 -8.63 11.03
C LEU A 152 4.24 -9.49 11.22
N ASP A 153 4.11 -10.61 11.96
CA ASP A 153 5.18 -11.59 12.16
C ASP A 153 5.73 -12.18 10.85
N LEU A 154 4.86 -12.38 9.84
CA LEU A 154 5.26 -12.91 8.54
C LEU A 154 5.98 -11.86 7.69
N TYR A 155 5.56 -10.60 7.76
CA TYR A 155 6.28 -9.50 7.11
C TYR A 155 7.69 -9.31 7.70
N GLU A 156 7.84 -9.42 9.02
CA GLU A 156 9.14 -9.36 9.68
C GLU A 156 10.04 -10.53 9.23
N LYS A 157 9.49 -11.75 9.14
CA LYS A 157 10.21 -12.92 8.62
C LYS A 157 10.64 -12.72 7.17
N LEU A 158 9.76 -12.24 6.29
CA LEU A 158 10.10 -11.95 4.89
C LEU A 158 11.20 -10.88 4.80
N ARG A 159 11.13 -9.82 5.60
CA ARG A 159 12.20 -8.80 5.68
C ARG A 159 13.53 -9.40 6.16
N ALA A 160 13.49 -10.30 7.12
CA ALA A 160 14.69 -10.96 7.64
C ALA A 160 15.38 -11.86 6.61
N THR A 161 14.67 -12.33 5.56
CA THR A 161 15.29 -13.01 4.42
C THR A 161 15.98 -12.06 3.45
N GLY A 162 15.85 -10.76 3.64
CA GLY A 162 16.35 -9.74 2.71
C GLY A 162 15.41 -9.48 1.51
N MET A 163 14.22 -10.05 1.48
CA MET A 163 13.26 -9.86 0.39
C MET A 163 12.84 -8.38 0.30
N PRO A 164 13.01 -7.72 -0.86
CA PRO A 164 12.48 -6.39 -1.11
C PRO A 164 10.95 -6.39 -1.07
N ILE A 165 10.37 -5.43 -0.34
CA ILE A 165 8.91 -5.27 -0.24
C ILE A 165 8.56 -3.81 -0.54
N VAL A 166 7.56 -3.60 -1.40
CA VAL A 166 6.95 -2.29 -1.70
C VAL A 166 5.44 -2.42 -1.49
N PHE A 167 4.88 -1.49 -0.71
CA PHE A 167 3.44 -1.41 -0.55
C PHE A 167 2.81 -0.50 -1.60
N ILE A 168 1.59 -0.84 -1.99
CA ILE A 168 0.72 0.01 -2.81
C ILE A 168 -0.55 0.36 -2.04
N TYR A 169 -1.14 1.51 -2.34
CA TYR A 169 -2.32 2.08 -1.69
C TYR A 169 -2.16 2.32 -0.19
N SER A 170 -1.79 1.32 0.59
CA SER A 170 -1.68 1.44 2.05
C SER A 170 -0.66 0.46 2.63
N CYS A 171 -0.08 0.83 3.77
CA CYS A 171 0.87 0.02 4.53
C CYS A 171 0.48 0.06 6.02
N TYR A 172 0.93 -0.92 6.75
CA TYR A 172 0.80 -0.96 8.22
C TYR A 172 1.87 -0.06 8.84
N PRO A 173 1.49 0.84 9.78
CA PRO A 173 2.42 1.81 10.37
C PRO A 173 3.66 1.18 11.00
N GLU A 174 3.52 -0.05 11.53
CA GLU A 174 4.56 -0.79 12.23
C GLU A 174 5.72 -1.20 11.32
N LEU A 175 5.50 -1.31 10.01
CA LEU A 175 6.49 -1.90 9.10
C LEU A 175 7.50 -0.89 8.55
N SER A 176 7.19 0.41 8.55
CA SER A 176 8.07 1.48 8.02
C SER A 176 8.65 1.17 6.62
N LEU A 177 7.82 0.64 5.72
CA LEU A 177 8.16 0.27 4.35
C LEU A 177 7.71 1.34 3.34
N PRO A 178 8.33 1.44 2.15
CA PRO A 178 7.89 2.39 1.12
C PRO A 178 6.47 2.06 0.63
N VAL A 179 5.65 3.10 0.49
CA VAL A 179 4.27 3.02 0.01
C VAL A 179 4.08 3.95 -1.18
N LEU A 180 3.59 3.41 -2.27
CA LEU A 180 3.13 4.17 -3.42
C LEU A 180 1.61 4.20 -3.37
N ARG A 181 1.02 5.39 -3.30
CA ARG A 181 -0.42 5.56 -3.08
C ARG A 181 -0.96 6.83 -3.68
N ASP A 182 -2.25 6.87 -3.91
CA ASP A 182 -2.94 8.10 -4.22
C ASP A 182 -3.06 8.98 -2.97
N ASP A 183 -3.16 10.30 -3.15
CA ASP A 183 -3.35 11.24 -2.05
C ASP A 183 -4.83 11.33 -1.67
N ASP A 184 -5.32 10.29 -1.00
CA ASP A 184 -6.72 10.10 -0.65
C ASP A 184 -7.31 11.24 0.18
N GLU A 185 -6.50 11.86 1.05
CA GLU A 185 -6.95 13.00 1.85
C GLU A 185 -7.22 14.22 0.97
N THR A 186 -6.27 14.57 0.09
CA THR A 186 -6.49 15.62 -0.92
C THR A 186 -7.64 15.24 -1.86
N GLY A 187 -7.78 13.96 -2.24
CA GLY A 187 -8.90 13.47 -3.04
C GLY A 187 -10.25 13.73 -2.39
N GLY A 188 -10.42 13.38 -1.10
CA GLY A 188 -11.64 13.65 -0.33
C GLY A 188 -11.96 15.12 -0.22
N TYR A 189 -10.93 15.97 -0.03
CA TYR A 189 -11.05 17.40 -0.06
C TYR A 189 -11.54 17.93 -1.42
N LEU A 190 -10.93 17.52 -2.52
CA LEU A 190 -11.30 17.96 -3.87
C LEU A 190 -12.71 17.54 -4.26
N ALA A 191 -13.11 16.32 -3.95
CA ALA A 191 -14.46 15.82 -4.19
C ALA A 191 -15.52 16.68 -3.48
N THR A 192 -15.29 16.95 -2.21
CA THR A 192 -16.21 17.73 -1.39
C THR A 192 -16.24 19.20 -1.79
N ARG A 193 -15.05 19.78 -2.05
CA ARG A 193 -14.95 21.15 -2.56
C ARG A 193 -15.74 21.34 -3.85
N HIS A 194 -15.67 20.38 -4.79
CA HIS A 194 -16.46 20.43 -6.01
C HIS A 194 -17.97 20.50 -5.74
N LEU A 195 -18.48 19.66 -4.82
CA LEU A 195 -19.89 19.73 -4.43
C LEU A 195 -20.27 21.08 -3.77
N LEU A 196 -19.39 21.62 -2.94
CA LEU A 196 -19.58 22.95 -2.32
C LEU A 196 -19.61 24.07 -3.37
N GLU A 197 -18.74 24.01 -4.38
CA GLU A 197 -18.73 24.94 -5.52
C GLU A 197 -19.99 24.84 -6.39
N LYS A 198 -20.65 23.65 -6.41
CA LYS A 198 -21.98 23.45 -7.03
C LYS A 198 -23.16 23.94 -6.15
N GLY A 199 -22.88 24.45 -4.97
CA GLY A 199 -23.89 25.00 -4.06
C GLY A 199 -24.47 24.02 -3.04
N HIS A 200 -23.99 22.80 -2.98
CA HIS A 200 -24.42 21.83 -1.97
C HIS A 200 -23.82 22.19 -0.60
N THR A 201 -24.64 22.35 0.41
CA THR A 201 -24.23 22.61 1.80
C THR A 201 -24.52 21.43 2.75
N ARG A 202 -25.34 20.48 2.31
CA ARG A 202 -25.70 19.25 3.03
C ARG A 202 -25.12 18.07 2.26
N ILE A 203 -23.89 17.71 2.59
CA ILE A 203 -23.10 16.67 1.89
C ILE A 203 -22.90 15.51 2.84
N GLY A 204 -23.25 14.32 2.39
CA GLY A 204 -23.02 13.06 3.08
C GLY A 204 -21.84 12.29 2.52
N GLY A 205 -21.54 11.13 3.13
CA GLY A 205 -20.47 10.25 2.70
C GLY A 205 -20.80 8.77 2.85
N ILE A 206 -20.29 7.95 1.95
CA ILE A 206 -20.27 6.49 2.07
C ILE A 206 -18.82 6.03 1.92
N PHE A 207 -18.20 5.54 2.98
CA PHE A 207 -16.79 5.19 3.02
C PHE A 207 -16.56 3.76 3.46
N LYS A 208 -15.40 3.23 3.10
CA LYS A 208 -15.00 1.87 3.49
C LYS A 208 -14.26 1.90 4.83
N LEU A 209 -14.75 1.12 5.78
CA LEU A 209 -14.29 1.14 7.18
C LEU A 209 -12.94 0.46 7.36
N ASP A 210 -12.75 -0.67 6.70
CA ASP A 210 -11.59 -1.53 6.90
C ASP A 210 -10.41 -1.25 5.96
N ASP A 211 -10.52 -0.20 5.10
CA ASP A 211 -9.40 0.31 4.28
C ASP A 211 -9.02 1.73 4.71
N ARG A 212 -7.74 1.97 4.89
CA ARG A 212 -7.20 3.28 5.30
C ARG A 212 -7.59 4.42 4.35
N GLN A 213 -7.75 4.12 3.07
CA GLN A 213 -8.22 5.09 2.07
C GLN A 213 -9.59 5.68 2.44
N GLY A 214 -10.51 4.88 3.00
CA GLY A 214 -11.81 5.36 3.44
C GLY A 214 -11.71 6.45 4.51
N ALA A 215 -10.90 6.22 5.54
CA ALA A 215 -10.66 7.20 6.60
C ALA A 215 -9.97 8.46 6.09
N LEU A 216 -9.03 8.34 5.13
CA LEU A 216 -8.34 9.48 4.53
C LEU A 216 -9.28 10.32 3.65
N ARG A 217 -10.10 9.68 2.79
CA ARG A 217 -11.11 10.38 1.98
C ARG A 217 -12.13 11.10 2.85
N TYR A 218 -12.55 10.48 3.95
CA TYR A 218 -13.39 11.11 4.97
C TYR A 218 -12.70 12.31 5.64
N SER A 219 -11.42 12.19 6.01
CA SER A 219 -10.64 13.30 6.58
C SER A 219 -10.63 14.52 5.66
N GLY A 220 -10.36 14.31 4.36
CA GLY A 220 -10.41 15.36 3.36
C GLY A 220 -11.79 15.99 3.20
N MET A 221 -12.87 15.20 3.25
CA MET A 221 -14.24 15.70 3.27
C MET A 221 -14.47 16.62 4.47
N MET A 222 -14.06 16.19 5.66
CA MET A 222 -14.19 16.99 6.88
C MET A 222 -13.41 18.29 6.81
N GLN A 223 -12.23 18.27 6.21
CA GLN A 223 -11.44 19.48 6.01
C GLN A 223 -12.20 20.50 5.13
N ALA A 224 -12.69 20.07 3.97
CA ALA A 224 -13.40 20.94 3.04
C ALA A 224 -14.69 21.56 3.65
N LEU A 225 -15.43 20.79 4.43
CA LEU A 225 -16.61 21.26 5.15
C LEU A 225 -16.26 22.31 6.22
N ARG A 226 -15.22 22.06 7.02
CA ARG A 226 -14.75 23.00 8.06
C ARG A 226 -14.33 24.34 7.50
N GLU A 227 -13.64 24.37 6.36
CA GLU A 227 -13.23 25.61 5.69
C GLU A 227 -14.40 26.49 5.26
N ARG A 228 -15.60 25.90 5.10
CA ARG A 228 -16.85 26.60 4.81
C ARG A 228 -17.74 26.80 6.05
N ASN A 229 -17.23 26.52 7.25
CA ASN A 229 -17.99 26.54 8.50
C ASN A 229 -19.25 25.65 8.47
N LEU A 230 -19.20 24.55 7.72
CA LEU A 230 -20.22 23.52 7.65
C LEU A 230 -19.88 22.36 8.57
N LEU A 231 -20.87 21.81 9.24
CA LEU A 231 -20.72 20.62 10.05
C LEU A 231 -21.26 19.42 9.26
N SER A 232 -20.48 18.34 9.20
CA SER A 232 -21.03 17.05 8.82
C SER A 232 -21.91 16.55 9.96
N ARG A 233 -23.10 16.08 9.61
CA ARG A 233 -23.94 15.36 10.56
C ARG A 233 -23.47 13.91 10.62
N GLU A 234 -23.34 13.36 11.81
CA GLU A 234 -22.91 11.96 12.00
C GLU A 234 -23.85 11.00 11.26
N GLU A 235 -25.14 11.27 11.27
CA GLU A 235 -26.19 10.51 10.56
C GLU A 235 -26.13 10.60 9.02
N ALA A 236 -25.24 11.43 8.47
CA ALA A 236 -25.01 11.59 7.03
C ALA A 236 -23.74 10.90 6.54
N VAL A 237 -23.01 10.18 7.40
CA VAL A 237 -21.80 9.46 7.05
C VAL A 237 -21.97 7.99 7.37
N PHE A 238 -21.88 7.15 6.34
CA PHE A 238 -22.06 5.73 6.43
C PHE A 238 -20.76 4.99 6.13
N TRP A 239 -20.55 3.93 6.87
CA TRP A 239 -19.38 3.07 6.75
C TRP A 239 -19.81 1.66 6.40
N TYR A 240 -19.15 1.06 5.41
CA TYR A 240 -19.32 -0.34 5.05
C TYR A 240 -17.98 -1.09 5.10
N ASP A 241 -18.01 -2.38 5.29
CA ASP A 241 -16.81 -3.23 5.34
C ASP A 241 -16.68 -4.14 4.11
N THR A 242 -15.62 -4.93 4.08
CA THR A 242 -15.37 -5.91 3.02
C THR A 242 -16.48 -6.94 2.90
N ASN A 243 -17.11 -7.38 4.00
CA ASN A 243 -18.17 -8.38 3.93
C ASN A 243 -19.43 -7.81 3.26
N GLN A 244 -19.81 -6.59 3.63
CA GLN A 244 -20.93 -5.87 2.99
C GLN A 244 -20.66 -5.66 1.49
N ARG A 245 -19.41 -5.30 1.11
CA ARG A 245 -19.05 -5.22 -0.31
C ARG A 245 -19.21 -6.57 -1.01
N LEU A 246 -18.73 -7.65 -0.41
CA LEU A 246 -18.83 -8.98 -1.01
C LEU A 246 -20.30 -9.43 -1.18
N THR A 247 -21.18 -9.21 -0.19
CA THR A 247 -22.61 -9.49 -0.33
C THR A 247 -23.26 -8.68 -1.46
N LEU A 248 -22.89 -7.40 -1.59
CA LEU A 248 -23.40 -6.53 -2.66
C LEU A 248 -22.94 -6.99 -4.05
N VAL A 249 -21.66 -7.33 -4.22
CA VAL A 249 -21.06 -7.62 -5.53
C VAL A 249 -21.34 -9.07 -5.96
N GLU A 250 -21.23 -10.03 -5.04
CA GLU A 250 -21.32 -11.46 -5.35
C GLU A 250 -22.73 -11.99 -5.24
N GLN A 251 -23.53 -11.46 -4.29
CA GLN A 251 -24.88 -11.96 -4.01
C GLN A 251 -25.99 -11.01 -4.48
N GLY A 252 -25.63 -9.78 -4.88
CA GLY A 252 -26.58 -8.76 -5.29
C GLY A 252 -27.44 -8.20 -4.14
N ASP A 253 -27.00 -8.38 -2.88
CA ASP A 253 -27.72 -7.84 -1.72
C ASP A 253 -27.47 -6.33 -1.59
N THR A 254 -28.48 -5.55 -1.96
CA THR A 254 -28.48 -4.08 -1.92
C THR A 254 -29.05 -3.52 -0.62
N SER A 255 -29.55 -4.34 0.29
CA SER A 255 -30.37 -3.91 1.44
C SER A 255 -29.70 -2.85 2.33
N TRP A 256 -28.44 -3.03 2.66
CA TRP A 256 -27.70 -2.04 3.46
C TRP A 256 -27.46 -0.72 2.72
N LEU A 257 -27.24 -0.77 1.40
CA LEU A 257 -27.01 0.42 0.58
C LEU A 257 -28.33 1.16 0.33
N GLU A 258 -29.46 0.46 0.19
CA GLU A 258 -30.80 1.05 0.14
C GLU A 258 -31.16 1.78 1.43
N PHE A 259 -30.80 1.19 2.58
CA PHE A 259 -30.95 1.86 3.87
C PHE A 259 -30.13 3.17 3.93
N PHE A 260 -28.85 3.14 3.48
CA PHE A 260 -28.03 4.33 3.41
C PHE A 260 -28.59 5.38 2.45
N ALA A 261 -29.06 4.97 1.27
CA ALA A 261 -29.71 5.85 0.30
C ALA A 261 -30.92 6.57 0.89
N GLY A 262 -31.79 5.86 1.63
CA GLY A 262 -32.93 6.43 2.32
C GLY A 262 -32.51 7.50 3.32
N LYS A 263 -31.58 7.21 4.20
CA LYS A 263 -31.08 8.13 5.22
C LYS A 263 -30.36 9.36 4.64
N LEU A 264 -29.54 9.15 3.62
CA LEU A 264 -28.87 10.25 2.93
C LEU A 264 -29.85 11.23 2.29
N ARG A 265 -30.92 10.75 1.69
CA ARG A 265 -31.95 11.61 1.08
C ARG A 265 -32.72 12.44 2.10
N GLU A 266 -32.90 11.98 3.33
CA GLU A 266 -33.53 12.73 4.42
C GLU A 266 -32.66 13.92 4.86
N THR A 267 -31.31 13.75 4.81
CA THR A 267 -30.37 14.67 5.45
C THR A 267 -29.52 15.46 4.48
N CYS A 268 -29.26 14.96 3.27
CA CYS A 268 -28.29 15.49 2.32
C CYS A 268 -28.91 15.83 0.96
N THR A 269 -28.16 16.61 0.16
CA THR A 269 -28.46 16.90 -1.25
C THR A 269 -27.37 16.34 -2.18
N ALA A 270 -26.26 15.87 -1.61
CA ALA A 270 -25.15 15.29 -2.36
C ALA A 270 -24.39 14.30 -1.47
N VAL A 271 -23.66 13.40 -2.11
CA VAL A 271 -22.86 12.38 -1.44
C VAL A 271 -21.49 12.21 -2.09
N VAL A 272 -20.46 12.02 -1.27
CA VAL A 272 -19.14 11.52 -1.66
C VAL A 272 -19.12 10.02 -1.43
N CYS A 273 -18.99 9.23 -2.49
CA CYS A 273 -18.87 7.79 -2.42
C CYS A 273 -17.41 7.35 -2.42
N TYR A 274 -17.10 6.32 -1.65
CA TYR A 274 -15.75 5.74 -1.56
C TYR A 274 -15.14 5.44 -2.92
N ASN A 275 -15.91 4.86 -3.84
CA ASN A 275 -15.45 4.55 -5.19
C ASN A 275 -16.62 4.44 -6.18
N ASP A 276 -16.30 4.29 -7.47
CA ASP A 276 -17.29 4.21 -8.54
C ASP A 276 -18.17 2.95 -8.46
N GLU A 277 -17.65 1.85 -7.91
CA GLU A 277 -18.43 0.60 -7.74
C GLU A 277 -19.63 0.84 -6.82
N ILE A 278 -19.41 1.43 -5.66
CA ILE A 278 -20.48 1.79 -4.70
C ILE A 278 -21.37 2.90 -5.26
N ALA A 279 -20.78 3.91 -5.90
CA ALA A 279 -21.53 5.02 -6.49
C ALA A 279 -22.48 4.55 -7.61
N SER A 280 -22.04 3.58 -8.43
CA SER A 280 -22.88 3.00 -9.49
C SER A 280 -24.08 2.26 -8.91
N ARG A 281 -23.90 1.47 -7.86
CA ARG A 281 -25.01 0.77 -7.19
C ARG A 281 -25.95 1.74 -6.49
N LEU A 282 -25.41 2.78 -5.85
CA LEU A 282 -26.24 3.83 -5.26
C LEU A 282 -27.05 4.58 -6.33
N LEU A 283 -26.44 4.92 -7.45
CA LEU A 283 -27.11 5.56 -8.58
C LEU A 283 -28.28 4.70 -9.08
N GLU A 284 -28.07 3.40 -9.28
CA GLU A 284 -29.11 2.46 -9.69
C GLU A 284 -30.30 2.46 -8.70
N ILE A 285 -30.05 2.36 -7.40
CA ILE A 285 -31.06 2.41 -6.35
C ILE A 285 -31.84 3.71 -6.41
N LEU A 286 -31.17 4.85 -6.50
CA LEU A 286 -31.82 6.16 -6.55
C LEU A 286 -32.69 6.33 -7.79
N LEU A 287 -32.23 5.92 -8.97
CA LEU A 287 -33.00 5.99 -10.20
C LEU A 287 -34.24 5.10 -10.16
N ASN A 288 -34.13 3.88 -9.60
CA ASN A 288 -35.26 2.96 -9.41
C ASN A 288 -36.31 3.56 -8.44
N GLN A 289 -35.90 4.43 -7.53
CA GLN A 289 -36.78 5.16 -6.63
C GLN A 289 -37.31 6.49 -7.23
N GLY A 290 -37.04 6.76 -8.53
CA GLY A 290 -37.49 7.95 -9.25
C GLY A 290 -36.71 9.24 -8.92
N VAL A 291 -35.57 9.15 -8.24
CA VAL A 291 -34.70 10.29 -7.90
C VAL A 291 -33.94 10.74 -9.15
N LYS A 292 -33.97 12.01 -9.47
CA LYS A 292 -33.22 12.57 -10.62
C LYS A 292 -31.85 13.04 -10.18
N VAL A 293 -30.81 12.37 -10.70
CA VAL A 293 -29.41 12.75 -10.48
C VAL A 293 -28.94 13.60 -11.68
N PRO A 294 -28.37 14.78 -11.47
CA PRO A 294 -28.00 15.43 -10.19
C PRO A 294 -29.09 16.31 -9.56
N ARG A 295 -30.21 16.55 -10.25
CA ARG A 295 -31.21 17.57 -9.88
C ARG A 295 -31.73 17.45 -8.45
N ASP A 296 -32.10 16.23 -8.03
CA ASP A 296 -32.67 15.98 -6.71
C ASP A 296 -31.59 15.50 -5.73
N PHE A 297 -30.52 14.85 -6.24
CA PHE A 297 -29.42 14.34 -5.43
C PHE A 297 -28.16 14.20 -6.29
N ALA A 298 -27.03 14.76 -5.87
CA ALA A 298 -25.76 14.69 -6.58
C ALA A 298 -24.84 13.62 -6.03
N ILE A 299 -24.03 12.99 -6.90
CA ILE A 299 -23.09 11.92 -6.57
C ILE A 299 -21.71 12.25 -7.13
N ILE A 300 -20.67 12.12 -6.29
CA ILE A 300 -19.27 12.14 -6.71
C ILE A 300 -18.55 10.93 -6.14
N SER A 301 -17.58 10.40 -6.88
CA SER A 301 -16.86 9.17 -6.53
C SER A 301 -15.38 9.24 -6.85
N PHE A 302 -14.71 8.10 -6.81
CA PHE A 302 -13.27 7.94 -7.07
C PHE A 302 -13.03 6.81 -8.06
N ASP A 303 -11.83 6.83 -8.64
CA ASP A 303 -11.16 5.85 -9.47
C ASP A 303 -11.39 6.02 -10.98
N ASN A 304 -12.39 6.80 -11.42
CA ASN A 304 -12.70 7.03 -12.84
C ASN A 304 -12.74 5.72 -13.66
N SER A 305 -13.29 4.68 -13.05
CA SER A 305 -13.43 3.35 -13.65
C SER A 305 -14.52 3.33 -14.75
N HIS A 306 -14.65 2.20 -15.43
CA HIS A 306 -15.74 1.99 -16.41
C HIS A 306 -17.14 2.23 -15.82
N TYR A 307 -17.35 1.97 -14.53
CA TYR A 307 -18.63 2.25 -13.85
C TYR A 307 -19.02 3.73 -13.91
N SER A 308 -18.06 4.65 -13.92
CA SER A 308 -18.35 6.09 -13.99
C SER A 308 -18.84 6.55 -15.36
N SER A 309 -18.61 5.78 -16.41
CA SER A 309 -18.94 6.16 -17.79
C SER A 309 -20.08 5.37 -18.42
N LEU A 310 -20.34 4.13 -17.97
CA LEU A 310 -21.29 3.21 -18.61
C LEU A 310 -22.75 3.34 -18.13
N GLY A 311 -23.03 4.09 -17.09
CA GLY A 311 -24.38 4.24 -16.53
C GLY A 311 -25.27 5.23 -17.33
N PRO A 312 -26.57 5.28 -17.05
CA PRO A 312 -27.52 6.23 -17.65
C PRO A 312 -27.20 7.70 -17.31
N VAL A 313 -26.48 7.94 -16.22
CA VAL A 313 -25.91 9.22 -15.82
C VAL A 313 -24.42 9.04 -15.61
N GLY A 314 -23.62 9.70 -16.45
CA GLY A 314 -22.15 9.68 -16.27
C GLY A 314 -21.79 10.30 -14.92
N MET A 315 -21.02 9.56 -14.09
CA MET A 315 -20.64 9.99 -12.74
C MET A 315 -19.38 10.85 -12.75
N THR A 316 -19.43 11.96 -12.06
CA THR A 316 -18.25 12.77 -11.73
C THR A 316 -17.38 11.97 -10.78
N SER A 317 -16.10 11.80 -11.13
CA SER A 317 -15.18 10.94 -10.38
C SER A 317 -13.79 11.57 -10.30
N LEU A 318 -13.10 11.34 -9.20
CA LEU A 318 -11.68 11.62 -9.07
C LEU A 318 -10.91 10.51 -9.80
N ALA A 319 -10.05 10.89 -10.74
CA ALA A 319 -9.23 9.97 -11.53
C ALA A 319 -7.82 9.92 -10.95
N PRO A 320 -7.22 8.73 -10.73
CA PRO A 320 -5.79 8.61 -10.55
C PRO A 320 -5.09 8.95 -11.87
N ASP A 321 -3.78 9.18 -11.85
CA ASP A 321 -3.01 9.30 -13.09
C ASP A 321 -2.96 7.93 -13.79
N PRO A 322 -3.49 7.82 -15.03
CA PRO A 322 -3.56 6.53 -15.71
C PRO A 322 -2.17 5.91 -15.88
N GLY A 323 -2.05 4.62 -15.57
CA GLY A 323 -0.84 3.85 -15.77
C GLY A 323 0.28 4.09 -14.75
N MET A 324 0.14 5.10 -13.91
CA MET A 324 1.27 5.54 -13.09
C MET A 324 1.54 4.61 -11.91
N LEU A 325 0.53 4.18 -11.16
CA LEU A 325 0.74 3.41 -9.94
C LEU A 325 1.32 2.01 -10.22
N GLY A 326 0.81 1.31 -11.24
CA GLY A 326 1.30 -0.01 -11.63
C GLY A 326 2.77 0.03 -12.10
N ALA A 327 3.07 0.93 -13.03
CA ALA A 327 4.42 1.10 -13.55
C ALA A 327 5.41 1.56 -12.48
N LEU A 328 5.04 2.55 -11.65
CA LEU A 328 5.89 3.03 -10.55
C LEU A 328 6.14 1.94 -9.50
N SER A 329 5.15 1.09 -9.20
CA SER A 329 5.31 0.00 -8.25
C SER A 329 6.32 -1.04 -8.76
N ALA A 330 6.25 -1.38 -10.04
CA ALA A 330 7.22 -2.26 -10.69
C ALA A 330 8.62 -1.63 -10.70
N GLN A 331 8.76 -0.37 -11.04
CA GLN A 331 10.05 0.34 -11.00
C GLN A 331 10.62 0.39 -9.57
N ALA A 332 9.78 0.66 -8.58
CA ALA A 332 10.18 0.72 -7.18
C ALA A 332 10.70 -0.63 -6.66
N ILE A 333 10.01 -1.73 -6.97
CA ILE A 333 10.49 -3.06 -6.56
C ILE A 333 11.77 -3.46 -7.29
N LEU A 334 11.92 -3.14 -8.59
CA LEU A 334 13.14 -3.38 -9.35
C LEU A 334 14.33 -2.58 -8.79
N SER A 335 14.14 -1.31 -8.42
CA SER A 335 15.15 -0.51 -7.75
C SER A 335 15.58 -1.15 -6.42
N ARG A 336 14.63 -1.61 -5.62
CA ARG A 336 14.95 -2.30 -4.36
C ARG A 336 15.67 -3.64 -4.56
N ILE A 337 15.33 -4.40 -5.60
CA ILE A 337 16.05 -5.63 -5.98
C ILE A 337 17.52 -5.32 -6.32
N ARG A 338 17.78 -4.17 -6.95
CA ARG A 338 19.14 -3.69 -7.23
C ARG A 338 19.86 -3.08 -6.01
N GLY A 339 19.20 -3.03 -4.85
CA GLY A 339 19.76 -2.41 -3.63
C GLY A 339 19.67 -0.89 -3.60
N GLU A 340 18.92 -0.26 -4.51
CA GLU A 340 18.72 1.19 -4.56
C GLU A 340 17.68 1.63 -3.51
N PRO A 341 17.84 2.80 -2.87
CA PRO A 341 16.88 3.31 -1.92
C PRO A 341 15.59 3.74 -2.64
N VAL A 342 14.45 3.37 -2.08
CA VAL A 342 13.12 3.78 -2.56
C VAL A 342 12.35 4.43 -1.41
N SER A 343 11.79 5.60 -1.65
CA SER A 343 10.89 6.31 -0.73
C SER A 343 9.43 6.14 -1.18
N GLY A 344 8.52 6.29 -0.21
CA GLY A 344 7.09 6.33 -0.51
C GLY A 344 6.71 7.57 -1.33
N GLN A 345 5.65 7.46 -2.13
CA GLN A 345 5.16 8.53 -2.98
C GLN A 345 3.64 8.64 -2.90
N LYS A 346 3.12 9.86 -2.91
CA LYS A 346 1.71 10.18 -3.08
C LYS A 346 1.46 10.68 -4.50
N LEU A 347 0.44 10.12 -5.15
CA LEU A 347 0.03 10.48 -6.50
C LEU A 347 -1.21 11.41 -6.44
N PRO A 348 -1.28 12.45 -7.27
CA PRO A 348 -2.39 13.38 -7.24
C PRO A 348 -3.64 12.82 -7.92
N TRP A 349 -4.80 13.25 -7.44
CA TRP A 349 -6.07 13.03 -8.07
C TRP A 349 -6.41 14.14 -9.08
N LYS A 350 -7.09 13.78 -10.15
CA LYS A 350 -7.67 14.71 -11.14
C LYS A 350 -9.19 14.59 -11.15
N LEU A 351 -9.91 15.71 -11.08
CA LEU A 351 -11.36 15.70 -11.18
C LEU A 351 -11.80 15.52 -12.64
N VAL A 352 -12.60 14.50 -12.88
CA VAL A 352 -13.29 14.26 -14.16
C VAL A 352 -14.77 14.53 -13.96
N GLN A 353 -15.19 15.76 -14.28
CA GLN A 353 -16.58 16.17 -14.15
C GLN A 353 -17.46 15.54 -15.22
N ARG A 354 -18.62 15.02 -14.82
CA ARG A 354 -19.68 14.46 -15.67
C ARG A 354 -21.06 14.97 -15.21
N LYS A 355 -22.10 14.19 -15.49
CA LYS A 355 -23.49 14.63 -15.32
C LYS A 355 -24.07 14.39 -13.93
N SER A 356 -23.38 13.71 -13.01
CA SER A 356 -23.91 13.38 -11.68
C SER A 356 -23.75 14.49 -10.64
N THR A 357 -23.08 15.61 -11.02
CA THR A 357 -22.90 16.80 -10.17
C THR A 357 -23.19 18.08 -10.92
#